data_a8afff71afa8f9361b55f60522246241
#
_entry.id   a8afff71afa8f9361b55f60522246241
#
_cell.length_a   1.000
_cell.length_b   1.000
_cell.length_c   1.000
_cell.angle_alpha   90.00
_cell.angle_beta   90.00
_cell.angle_gamma   90.00
#
_symmetry.space_group_name_H-M   'P 1'
#
loop_
_entity.id
_entity.type
_entity.pdbx_description
1 polymer ?
#
loop_
_entity_poly.entity_id
_entity_poly.type
_entity_poly.pdbx_seq_one_letter_code
_entity_poly.pdbx_strand_id
1 'polypeptide(L)'
;RPRAAGAGPGRRVRAAPSQLPGERALDLRPADFRLWVCLHEQTHALQFAAAPWLADHLRTRAGDLLTELSASSRRLAEARLRDKLVAVGRAVLHAVRGEGTTLLDGLLTPEEQDRLADVTAVMALLEGHADVAMDAVGPRTVRTVRSIRRKFDARRDGEGSSGLDVVLRRLLGMDAKIAQYRDGAAFVRAVEKDVGRDGFNAVWASPENLPTAREIADARAWVRRV
;
A
#
# COMPACT_ATOMS: atom_id res chain seq x y z
N ARG A 1 -48.86 22.32 1.86
CA ARG A 1 -48.32 20.95 2.00
C ARG A 1 -46.96 20.92 1.34
N PRO A 2 -45.85 20.65 2.04
CA PRO A 2 -44.52 20.51 1.42
C PRO A 2 -44.38 19.13 0.77
N ARG A 3 -43.85 19.11 -0.43
CA ARG A 3 -43.48 17.90 -1.16
C ARG A 3 -42.27 17.23 -0.51
N ALA A 4 -42.36 15.93 -0.26
CA ALA A 4 -41.29 15.08 0.19
C ALA A 4 -40.20 15.02 -0.88
N ALA A 5 -38.95 15.32 -0.48
CA ALA A 5 -37.76 15.11 -1.31
C ALA A 5 -37.54 13.60 -1.46
N GLY A 6 -37.54 13.14 -2.71
CA GLY A 6 -37.27 11.75 -3.06
C GLY A 6 -35.83 11.37 -2.72
N ALA A 7 -35.68 10.25 -2.03
CA ALA A 7 -34.40 9.59 -1.82
C ALA A 7 -33.79 9.24 -3.20
N GLY A 8 -32.62 9.76 -3.52
CA GLY A 8 -31.88 9.44 -4.71
C GLY A 8 -31.49 7.95 -4.74
N PRO A 9 -31.39 7.34 -5.93
CA PRO A 9 -31.07 5.93 -6.07
C PRO A 9 -29.68 5.65 -5.49
N GLY A 10 -29.63 4.71 -4.53
CA GLY A 10 -28.41 4.23 -3.93
C GLY A 10 -27.36 3.88 -4.98
N ARG A 11 -26.19 4.46 -4.86
CA ARG A 11 -25.03 4.26 -5.74
C ARG A 11 -24.66 2.77 -5.70
N ARG A 12 -25.08 2.01 -6.72
CA ARG A 12 -24.65 0.62 -6.87
C ARG A 12 -23.16 0.61 -7.17
N VAL A 13 -22.34 0.11 -6.25
CA VAL A 13 -20.94 -0.19 -6.52
C VAL A 13 -20.90 -1.30 -7.57
N ARG A 14 -20.59 -0.95 -8.81
CA ARG A 14 -20.30 -1.93 -9.85
C ARG A 14 -18.87 -2.42 -9.62
N ALA A 15 -18.70 -3.72 -9.48
CA ALA A 15 -17.39 -4.35 -9.48
C ALA A 15 -16.58 -3.88 -10.69
N ALA A 16 -15.37 -3.38 -10.45
CA ALA A 16 -14.52 -2.86 -11.52
C ALA A 16 -14.16 -3.98 -12.53
N PRO A 17 -14.04 -3.68 -13.83
CA PRO A 17 -13.68 -4.67 -14.87
C PRO A 17 -12.37 -5.41 -14.61
N SER A 18 -11.48 -4.84 -13.80
CA SER A 18 -10.18 -5.43 -13.39
C SER A 18 -10.29 -6.66 -12.48
N GLN A 19 -11.46 -6.94 -11.90
CA GLN A 19 -11.64 -8.10 -11.01
C GLN A 19 -11.81 -9.41 -11.79
N LEU A 20 -12.41 -9.37 -12.97
CA LEU A 20 -12.64 -10.55 -13.82
C LEU A 20 -11.35 -11.28 -14.25
N PRO A 21 -10.26 -10.60 -14.63
CA PRO A 21 -8.99 -11.26 -14.93
C PRO A 21 -8.38 -11.97 -13.71
N GLY A 22 -8.52 -11.39 -12.51
CA GLY A 22 -8.03 -11.98 -11.27
C GLY A 22 -8.77 -13.27 -10.89
N GLU A 23 -10.08 -13.31 -11.06
CA GLU A 23 -10.91 -14.51 -10.81
C GLU A 23 -10.46 -15.71 -11.66
N ARG A 24 -10.21 -15.48 -12.95
CA ARG A 24 -9.78 -16.51 -13.89
C ARG A 24 -8.32 -16.94 -13.68
N ALA A 25 -7.44 -15.98 -13.45
CA ALA A 25 -6.02 -16.23 -13.26
C ALA A 25 -5.71 -17.05 -12.00
N LEU A 26 -6.55 -16.94 -10.97
CA LEU A 26 -6.37 -17.62 -9.70
C LEU A 26 -7.29 -18.85 -9.52
N ASP A 27 -8.11 -19.19 -10.52
CA ASP A 27 -9.08 -20.30 -10.42
C ASP A 27 -9.85 -20.26 -9.09
N LEU A 28 -10.52 -19.15 -8.82
CA LEU A 28 -11.29 -18.88 -7.60
C LEU A 28 -12.78 -19.03 -7.86
N ARG A 29 -13.54 -19.35 -6.80
CA ARG A 29 -15.02 -19.27 -6.88
C ARG A 29 -15.44 -17.81 -7.00
N PRO A 30 -16.07 -17.39 -8.10
CA PRO A 30 -16.33 -15.98 -8.40
C PRO A 30 -17.12 -15.26 -7.29
N ALA A 31 -18.16 -15.89 -6.75
CA ALA A 31 -18.99 -15.28 -5.72
C ALA A 31 -18.21 -15.03 -4.42
N ASP A 32 -17.41 -16.00 -3.97
CA ASP A 32 -16.60 -15.88 -2.75
C ASP A 32 -15.49 -14.85 -2.95
N PHE A 33 -14.86 -14.82 -4.13
CA PHE A 33 -13.80 -13.86 -4.44
C PHE A 33 -14.35 -12.41 -4.47
N ARG A 34 -15.50 -12.20 -5.13
CA ARG A 34 -16.12 -10.88 -5.18
C ARG A 34 -16.56 -10.39 -3.81
N LEU A 35 -17.12 -11.27 -2.98
CA LEU A 35 -17.46 -10.95 -1.60
C LEU A 35 -16.21 -10.59 -0.81
N TRP A 36 -15.11 -11.36 -0.96
CA TRP A 36 -13.84 -11.09 -0.29
C TRP A 36 -13.28 -9.71 -0.70
N VAL A 37 -13.28 -9.39 -1.99
CA VAL A 37 -12.85 -8.05 -2.47
C VAL A 37 -13.76 -6.95 -1.92
N CYS A 38 -15.09 -7.13 -1.94
CA CYS A 38 -16.00 -6.15 -1.37
C CYS A 38 -15.74 -5.88 0.12
N LEU A 39 -15.42 -6.90 0.90
CA LEU A 39 -15.07 -6.75 2.32
C LEU A 39 -13.75 -6.00 2.50
N HIS A 40 -12.76 -6.27 1.65
CA HIS A 40 -11.49 -5.54 1.63
C HIS A 40 -11.71 -4.05 1.35
N GLU A 41 -12.43 -3.72 0.28
CA GLU A 41 -12.77 -2.33 -0.08
C GLU A 41 -13.61 -1.64 1.01
N GLN A 42 -14.50 -2.40 1.66
CA GLN A 42 -15.28 -1.87 2.78
C GLN A 42 -14.39 -1.54 3.99
N THR A 43 -13.32 -2.29 4.22
CA THR A 43 -12.36 -1.97 5.27
C THR A 43 -11.67 -0.63 4.99
N HIS A 44 -11.26 -0.37 3.74
CA HIS A 44 -10.74 0.95 3.38
C HIS A 44 -11.77 2.06 3.56
N ALA A 45 -13.03 1.83 3.19
CA ALA A 45 -14.10 2.82 3.44
C ALA A 45 -14.26 3.14 4.93
N LEU A 46 -14.14 2.14 5.81
CA LEU A 46 -14.18 2.33 7.26
C LEU A 46 -12.96 3.10 7.80
N GLN A 47 -11.76 2.85 7.26
CA GLN A 47 -10.54 3.60 7.62
C GLN A 47 -10.71 5.10 7.32
N PHE A 48 -11.19 5.44 6.12
CA PHE A 48 -11.45 6.83 5.75
C PHE A 48 -12.63 7.46 6.51
N ALA A 49 -13.62 6.66 6.93
CA ALA A 49 -14.70 7.14 7.79
C ALA A 49 -14.22 7.40 9.21
N ALA A 50 -13.31 6.57 9.75
CA ALA A 50 -12.72 6.75 11.08
C ALA A 50 -11.73 7.92 11.12
N ALA A 51 -11.06 8.21 10.00
CA ALA A 51 -10.10 9.31 9.87
C ALA A 51 -10.50 10.22 8.67
N PRO A 52 -11.50 11.12 8.82
CA PRO A 52 -11.95 11.96 7.70
C PRO A 52 -10.86 12.87 7.11
N TRP A 53 -9.84 13.20 7.89
CA TRP A 53 -8.68 13.99 7.49
C TRP A 53 -7.70 13.24 6.57
N LEU A 54 -7.75 11.90 6.57
CA LEU A 54 -6.75 11.05 5.92
C LEU A 54 -6.69 11.23 4.39
N ALA A 55 -7.85 11.40 3.75
CA ALA A 55 -7.91 11.61 2.30
C ALA A 55 -7.20 12.89 1.86
N ASP A 56 -7.38 13.98 2.61
CA ASP A 56 -6.72 15.26 2.32
C ASP A 56 -5.23 15.20 2.65
N HIS A 57 -4.88 14.54 3.75
CA HIS A 57 -3.48 14.30 4.12
C HIS A 57 -2.73 13.54 3.01
N LEU A 58 -3.27 12.41 2.54
CA LEU A 58 -2.67 11.64 1.44
C LEU A 58 -2.58 12.45 0.15
N ARG A 59 -3.62 13.20 -0.20
CA ARG A 59 -3.64 14.02 -1.41
C ARG A 59 -2.54 15.09 -1.36
N THR A 60 -2.38 15.76 -0.23
CA THR A 60 -1.35 16.79 -0.03
C THR A 60 0.04 16.15 -0.12
N ARG A 61 0.31 15.08 0.63
CA ARG A 61 1.62 14.41 0.61
C ARG A 61 2.00 13.87 -0.76
N ALA A 62 1.04 13.24 -1.45
CA ALA A 62 1.27 12.75 -2.81
C ALA A 62 1.47 13.91 -3.82
N GLY A 63 0.73 15.00 -3.69
CA GLY A 63 0.88 16.20 -4.52
C GLY A 63 2.24 16.87 -4.35
N ASP A 64 2.70 17.03 -3.12
CA ASP A 64 4.02 17.58 -2.80
C ASP A 64 5.12 16.70 -3.42
N LEU A 65 5.05 15.38 -3.20
CA LEU A 65 6.01 14.42 -3.78
C LEU A 65 6.03 14.49 -5.31
N LEU A 66 4.87 14.50 -5.98
CA LEU A 66 4.79 14.61 -7.44
C LEU A 66 5.38 15.93 -7.96
N THR A 67 5.17 17.03 -7.25
CA THR A 67 5.71 18.34 -7.60
C THR A 67 7.24 18.33 -7.55
N GLU A 68 7.81 17.76 -6.50
CA GLU A 68 9.25 17.63 -6.32
C GLU A 68 9.88 16.69 -7.35
N LEU A 69 9.30 15.51 -7.56
CA LEU A 69 9.77 14.57 -8.58
C LEU A 69 9.73 15.19 -9.99
N SER A 70 8.71 16.02 -10.27
CA SER A 70 8.62 16.75 -11.54
C SER A 70 9.74 17.78 -11.68
N ALA A 71 10.09 18.48 -10.60
CA ALA A 71 11.19 19.44 -10.57
C ALA A 71 12.56 18.74 -10.73
N SER A 72 12.76 17.62 -10.04
CA SER A 72 13.97 16.80 -10.15
C SER A 72 14.13 16.19 -11.55
N SER A 73 13.04 15.71 -12.14
CA SER A 73 13.04 15.19 -13.51
C SER A 73 13.43 16.26 -14.52
N ARG A 74 12.94 17.50 -14.39
CA ARG A 74 13.33 18.63 -15.24
C ARG A 74 14.81 18.97 -15.06
N ARG A 75 15.30 19.08 -13.82
CA ARG A 75 16.71 19.32 -13.53
C ARG A 75 17.61 18.26 -14.18
N LEU A 76 17.22 16.98 -14.09
CA LEU A 76 17.94 15.89 -14.73
C LEU A 76 17.88 15.95 -16.26
N ALA A 77 16.71 16.35 -16.83
CA ALA A 77 16.58 16.53 -18.28
C ALA A 77 17.48 17.65 -18.83
N GLU A 78 17.64 18.74 -18.08
CA GLU A 78 18.47 19.89 -18.42
C GLU A 78 19.96 19.70 -18.08
N ALA A 79 20.30 18.70 -17.24
CA ALA A 79 21.66 18.41 -16.83
C ALA A 79 22.56 18.00 -18.02
N ARG A 80 23.87 18.28 -17.91
CA ARG A 80 24.86 17.88 -18.92
C ARG A 80 24.95 16.36 -19.00
N LEU A 81 25.32 15.84 -20.17
CA LEU A 81 25.43 14.39 -20.42
C LEU A 81 26.32 13.69 -19.39
N ARG A 82 27.42 14.32 -18.98
CA ARG A 82 28.32 13.84 -17.94
C ARG A 82 27.59 13.61 -16.61
N ASP A 83 26.76 14.57 -16.19
CA ASP A 83 26.04 14.52 -14.90
C ASP A 83 24.96 13.43 -14.94
N LYS A 84 24.29 13.27 -16.08
CA LYS A 84 23.35 12.17 -16.34
C LYS A 84 24.04 10.79 -16.23
N LEU A 85 25.23 10.65 -16.82
CA LEU A 85 26.00 9.39 -16.75
C LEU A 85 26.45 9.08 -15.31
N VAL A 86 26.84 10.10 -14.54
CA VAL A 86 27.20 9.95 -13.13
C VAL A 86 25.97 9.53 -12.30
N ALA A 87 24.80 10.15 -12.52
CA ALA A 87 23.56 9.81 -11.83
C ALA A 87 23.16 8.35 -12.12
N VAL A 88 23.17 7.94 -13.39
CA VAL A 88 22.87 6.56 -13.79
C VAL A 88 23.91 5.59 -13.21
N GLY A 89 25.19 5.91 -13.26
CA GLY A 89 26.25 5.06 -12.69
C GLY A 89 26.09 4.87 -11.18
N ARG A 90 25.69 5.93 -10.45
CA ARG A 90 25.37 5.85 -9.02
C ARG A 90 24.15 4.97 -8.77
N ALA A 91 23.08 5.15 -9.53
CA ALA A 91 21.85 4.34 -9.39
C ALA A 91 22.14 2.84 -9.64
N VAL A 92 22.93 2.51 -10.67
CA VAL A 92 23.36 1.14 -10.94
C VAL A 92 24.22 0.58 -9.82
N LEU A 93 25.15 1.38 -9.29
CA LEU A 93 26.03 0.96 -8.19
C LEU A 93 25.23 0.65 -6.91
N HIS A 94 24.27 1.49 -6.55
CA HIS A 94 23.35 1.25 -5.43
C HIS A 94 22.52 -0.01 -5.63
N ALA A 95 21.98 -0.21 -6.83
CA ALA A 95 21.19 -1.41 -7.16
C ALA A 95 22.03 -2.70 -7.06
N VAL A 96 23.30 -2.66 -7.50
CA VAL A 96 24.23 -3.82 -7.45
C VAL A 96 24.67 -4.12 -6.01
N ARG A 97 24.84 -3.09 -5.16
CA ARG A 97 25.22 -3.27 -3.75
C ARG A 97 24.06 -3.72 -2.87
N GLY A 98 22.83 -3.72 -3.38
CA GLY A 98 21.65 -4.06 -2.59
C GLY A 98 21.30 -3.02 -1.53
N GLU A 99 21.90 -1.83 -1.59
CA GLU A 99 21.68 -0.72 -0.65
C GLU A 99 20.41 0.08 -0.98
N GLY A 100 19.80 -0.16 -2.13
CA GLY A 100 18.54 0.41 -2.57
C GLY A 100 17.68 -0.65 -3.24
N THR A 101 16.39 -0.52 -3.09
CA THR A 101 15.46 -1.51 -3.60
C THR A 101 15.12 -1.30 -5.07
N THR A 102 15.43 -0.12 -5.63
CA THR A 102 15.12 0.21 -7.04
C THR A 102 16.17 1.13 -7.66
N LEU A 103 16.24 1.13 -9.00
CA LEU A 103 17.02 2.12 -9.75
C LEU A 103 16.54 3.56 -9.49
N LEU A 104 15.27 3.73 -9.12
CA LEU A 104 14.67 5.01 -8.78
C LEU A 104 15.27 5.59 -7.49
N ASP A 105 15.57 4.75 -6.50
CA ASP A 105 16.13 5.21 -5.22
C ASP A 105 17.49 5.90 -5.41
N GLY A 106 18.29 5.44 -6.38
CA GLY A 106 19.56 6.07 -6.73
C GLY A 106 19.44 7.39 -7.52
N LEU A 107 18.23 7.73 -8.00
CA LEU A 107 17.94 8.96 -8.73
C LEU A 107 17.27 10.03 -7.86
N LEU A 108 16.70 9.64 -6.72
CA LEU A 108 16.00 10.53 -5.78
C LEU A 108 17.00 11.20 -4.83
N THR A 109 16.69 12.42 -4.40
CA THR A 109 17.41 13.06 -3.29
C THR A 109 17.03 12.37 -1.97
N PRO A 110 17.84 12.52 -0.90
CA PRO A 110 17.48 11.98 0.41
C PRO A 110 16.10 12.47 0.90
N GLU A 111 15.77 13.74 0.67
CA GLU A 111 14.50 14.34 1.06
C GLU A 111 13.32 13.74 0.26
N GLU A 112 13.51 13.48 -1.02
CA GLU A 112 12.51 12.81 -1.86
C GLU A 112 12.30 11.35 -1.42
N GLN A 113 13.39 10.66 -1.04
CA GLN A 113 13.32 9.31 -0.50
C GLN A 113 12.56 9.28 0.83
N ASP A 114 12.83 10.21 1.75
CA ASP A 114 12.13 10.29 3.04
C ASP A 114 10.62 10.55 2.83
N ARG A 115 10.24 11.45 1.94
CA ARG A 115 8.83 11.72 1.63
C ARG A 115 8.13 10.56 0.96
N LEU A 116 8.81 9.86 0.05
CA LEU A 116 8.29 8.63 -0.55
C LEU A 116 8.10 7.55 0.52
N ALA A 117 9.04 7.43 1.44
CA ALA A 117 8.96 6.49 2.55
C ALA A 117 7.77 6.80 3.48
N ASP A 118 7.50 8.08 3.77
CA ASP A 118 6.35 8.50 4.58
C ASP A 118 5.02 8.13 3.90
N VAL A 119 4.84 8.48 2.63
CA VAL A 119 3.62 8.10 1.87
C VAL A 119 3.46 6.59 1.82
N THR A 120 4.55 5.86 1.63
CA THR A 120 4.55 4.41 1.57
C THR A 120 4.23 3.78 2.92
N ALA A 121 4.68 4.36 4.04
CA ALA A 121 4.34 3.90 5.38
C ALA A 121 2.83 3.98 5.66
N VAL A 122 2.18 5.08 5.23
CA VAL A 122 0.73 5.20 5.34
C VAL A 122 0.01 4.16 4.48
N MET A 123 0.47 3.94 3.24
CA MET A 123 -0.10 2.89 2.38
C MET A 123 0.10 1.50 2.99
N ALA A 124 1.27 1.21 3.56
CA ALA A 124 1.55 -0.05 4.25
C ALA A 124 0.63 -0.25 5.46
N LEU A 125 0.37 0.79 6.24
CA LEU A 125 -0.60 0.76 7.34
C LEU A 125 -2.00 0.41 6.85
N LEU A 126 -2.50 1.11 5.82
CA LEU A 126 -3.86 0.92 5.31
C LEU A 126 -4.07 -0.50 4.79
N GLU A 127 -3.17 -0.96 3.94
CA GLU A 127 -3.22 -2.31 3.37
C GLU A 127 -2.98 -3.38 4.44
N GLY A 128 -2.01 -3.15 5.35
CA GLY A 128 -1.72 -4.07 6.43
C GLY A 128 -2.90 -4.24 7.39
N HIS A 129 -3.59 -3.16 7.73
CA HIS A 129 -4.80 -3.22 8.54
C HIS A 129 -5.95 -3.93 7.79
N ALA A 130 -6.13 -3.68 6.50
CA ALA A 130 -7.10 -4.39 5.68
C ALA A 130 -6.78 -5.89 5.62
N ASP A 131 -5.51 -6.26 5.47
CA ASP A 131 -5.06 -7.66 5.49
C ASP A 131 -5.39 -8.35 6.84
N VAL A 132 -5.11 -7.68 7.96
CA VAL A 132 -5.43 -8.21 9.31
C VAL A 132 -6.93 -8.35 9.51
N ALA A 133 -7.72 -7.37 9.06
CA ALA A 133 -9.19 -7.44 9.10
C ALA A 133 -9.71 -8.61 8.26
N MET A 134 -9.12 -8.84 7.07
CA MET A 134 -9.48 -9.96 6.20
C MET A 134 -9.07 -11.33 6.76
N ASP A 135 -8.01 -11.40 7.58
CA ASP A 135 -7.65 -12.65 8.30
C ASP A 135 -8.72 -13.04 9.32
N ALA A 136 -9.44 -12.08 9.88
CA ALA A 136 -10.55 -12.33 10.79
C ALA A 136 -11.83 -12.81 10.07
N VAL A 137 -11.91 -12.66 8.74
CA VAL A 137 -13.05 -13.15 7.94
C VAL A 137 -13.02 -14.69 7.88
N GLY A 138 -13.93 -15.31 8.59
CA GLY A 138 -14.00 -16.77 8.68
C GLY A 138 -14.75 -17.42 7.51
N PRO A 139 -14.66 -18.75 7.39
CA PRO A 139 -15.32 -19.52 6.33
C PRO A 139 -16.85 -19.53 6.43
N ARG A 140 -17.42 -19.03 7.53
CA ARG A 140 -18.86 -18.79 7.65
C ARG A 140 -19.33 -17.62 6.78
N THR A 141 -18.46 -16.63 6.56
CA THR A 141 -18.74 -15.46 5.71
C THR A 141 -18.28 -15.70 4.27
N VAL A 142 -17.03 -16.14 4.08
CA VAL A 142 -16.46 -16.48 2.78
C VAL A 142 -15.98 -17.91 2.80
N ARG A 143 -16.72 -18.84 2.17
CA ARG A 143 -16.46 -20.29 2.25
C ARG A 143 -15.03 -20.66 1.88
N THR A 144 -14.50 -20.06 0.82
CA THR A 144 -13.19 -20.37 0.25
C THR A 144 -12.09 -19.41 0.71
N VAL A 145 -12.31 -18.64 1.80
CA VAL A 145 -11.36 -17.60 2.27
C VAL A 145 -9.93 -18.13 2.41
N ARG A 146 -9.73 -19.33 2.95
CA ARG A 146 -8.40 -19.95 3.09
C ARG A 146 -7.73 -20.25 1.75
N SER A 147 -8.51 -20.61 0.73
CA SER A 147 -8.02 -20.86 -0.62
C SER A 147 -7.66 -19.55 -1.32
N ILE A 148 -8.53 -18.53 -1.17
CA ILE A 148 -8.26 -17.18 -1.68
C ILE A 148 -6.94 -16.69 -1.09
N ARG A 149 -6.78 -16.73 0.23
CA ARG A 149 -5.57 -16.25 0.92
C ARG A 149 -4.32 -16.95 0.41
N ARG A 150 -4.28 -18.29 0.39
CA ARG A 150 -3.13 -19.05 -0.11
C ARG A 150 -2.73 -18.65 -1.54
N LYS A 151 -3.72 -18.51 -2.45
CA LYS A 151 -3.46 -18.19 -3.85
C LYS A 151 -2.95 -16.74 -4.02
N PHE A 152 -3.42 -15.82 -3.18
CA PHE A 152 -2.90 -14.46 -3.12
C PHE A 152 -1.47 -14.42 -2.58
N ASP A 153 -1.20 -15.13 -1.50
CA ASP A 153 0.14 -15.19 -0.91
C ASP A 153 1.14 -15.83 -1.87
N ALA A 154 0.80 -16.97 -2.50
CA ALA A 154 1.62 -17.61 -3.52
C ALA A 154 1.94 -16.67 -4.69
N ARG A 155 0.96 -15.91 -5.17
CA ARG A 155 1.18 -14.91 -6.23
C ARG A 155 2.05 -13.74 -5.77
N ARG A 156 1.90 -13.28 -4.53
CA ARG A 156 2.79 -12.27 -3.92
C ARG A 156 4.22 -12.78 -3.85
N ASP A 157 4.42 -14.07 -3.57
CA ASP A 157 5.73 -14.72 -3.49
C ASP A 157 6.35 -15.01 -4.88
N GLY A 158 5.64 -14.68 -5.96
CA GLY A 158 6.14 -14.79 -7.32
C GLY A 158 5.96 -16.18 -7.95
N GLU A 159 5.18 -17.06 -7.32
CA GLU A 159 4.88 -18.37 -7.90
C GLU A 159 4.15 -18.22 -9.25
N GLY A 160 4.68 -18.87 -10.29
CA GLY A 160 4.13 -18.81 -11.64
C GLY A 160 4.61 -17.63 -12.50
N SER A 161 5.54 -16.81 -12.02
CA SER A 161 6.16 -15.74 -12.81
C SER A 161 7.28 -16.27 -13.70
N SER A 162 7.34 -15.82 -14.95
CA SER A 162 8.49 -16.11 -15.82
C SER A 162 9.76 -15.40 -15.30
N GLY A 163 10.95 -15.90 -15.67
CA GLY A 163 12.20 -15.27 -15.26
C GLY A 163 12.29 -13.78 -15.69
N LEU A 164 11.71 -13.42 -16.82
CA LEU A 164 11.61 -12.04 -17.30
C LEU A 164 10.65 -11.21 -16.42
N ASP A 165 9.52 -11.77 -16.00
CA ASP A 165 8.58 -11.09 -15.09
C ASP A 165 9.21 -10.83 -13.74
N VAL A 166 10.01 -11.76 -13.20
CA VAL A 166 10.75 -11.58 -11.95
C VAL A 166 11.75 -10.42 -12.07
N VAL A 167 12.52 -10.39 -13.17
CA VAL A 167 13.48 -9.31 -13.41
C VAL A 167 12.77 -7.96 -13.59
N LEU A 168 11.66 -7.92 -14.33
CA LEU A 168 10.89 -6.69 -14.55
C LEU A 168 10.25 -6.19 -13.25
N ARG A 169 9.68 -7.08 -12.44
CA ARG A 169 9.14 -6.76 -11.11
C ARG A 169 10.20 -6.17 -10.19
N ARG A 170 11.41 -6.76 -10.20
CA ARG A 170 12.54 -6.29 -9.40
C ARG A 170 13.04 -4.92 -9.88
N LEU A 171 13.15 -4.72 -11.20
CA LEU A 171 13.54 -3.43 -11.79
C LEU A 171 12.51 -2.32 -11.53
N LEU A 172 11.21 -2.66 -11.51
CA LEU A 172 10.12 -1.72 -11.24
C LEU A 172 9.85 -1.53 -9.73
N GLY A 173 10.62 -2.18 -8.85
CA GLY A 173 10.45 -2.07 -7.40
C GLY A 173 9.18 -2.71 -6.86
N MET A 174 8.51 -3.57 -7.63
CA MET A 174 7.26 -4.21 -7.19
C MET A 174 7.48 -5.17 -6.03
N ASP A 175 8.66 -5.80 -5.93
CA ASP A 175 9.01 -6.68 -4.82
C ASP A 175 9.17 -5.90 -3.50
N ALA A 176 9.73 -4.70 -3.56
CA ALA A 176 9.79 -3.78 -2.42
C ALA A 176 8.40 -3.36 -1.96
N LYS A 177 7.50 -3.08 -2.90
CA LYS A 177 6.11 -2.73 -2.61
C LYS A 177 5.34 -3.86 -1.93
N ILE A 178 5.59 -5.11 -2.34
CA ILE A 178 5.01 -6.31 -1.71
C ILE A 178 5.58 -6.52 -0.29
N ALA A 179 6.88 -6.31 -0.09
CA ALA A 179 7.51 -6.37 1.23
C ALA A 179 6.88 -5.35 2.19
N GLN A 180 6.68 -4.11 1.75
CA GLN A 180 6.04 -3.05 2.54
C GLN A 180 4.63 -3.41 3.01
N TYR A 181 3.82 -4.09 2.20
CA TYR A 181 2.49 -4.57 2.64
C TYR A 181 2.57 -5.64 3.72
N ARG A 182 3.56 -6.53 3.66
CA ARG A 182 3.82 -7.52 4.73
C ARG A 182 4.24 -6.85 6.04
N ASP A 183 5.08 -5.84 5.95
CA ASP A 183 5.55 -5.07 7.10
C ASP A 183 4.39 -4.32 7.76
N GLY A 184 3.45 -3.76 6.98
CA GLY A 184 2.24 -3.14 7.49
C GLY A 184 1.36 -4.10 8.28
N ALA A 185 1.11 -5.31 7.79
CA ALA A 185 0.33 -6.30 8.51
C ALA A 185 1.05 -6.81 9.77
N ALA A 186 2.38 -6.95 9.71
CA ALA A 186 3.20 -7.31 10.88
C ALA A 186 3.15 -6.21 11.95
N PHE A 187 3.26 -4.94 11.54
CA PHE A 187 3.11 -3.78 12.40
C PHE A 187 1.75 -3.79 13.12
N VAL A 188 0.64 -3.89 12.37
CA VAL A 188 -0.71 -3.91 12.96
C VAL A 188 -0.86 -5.01 13.99
N ARG A 189 -0.45 -6.25 13.65
CA ARG A 189 -0.52 -7.38 14.58
C ARG A 189 0.34 -7.18 15.83
N ALA A 190 1.52 -6.57 15.68
CA ALA A 190 2.42 -6.30 16.80
C ALA A 190 1.81 -5.25 17.74
N VAL A 191 1.26 -4.16 17.20
CA VAL A 191 0.59 -3.12 17.99
C VAL A 191 -0.66 -3.68 18.67
N GLU A 192 -1.53 -4.39 17.95
CA GLU A 192 -2.73 -5.00 18.55
C GLU A 192 -2.39 -6.00 19.66
N LYS A 193 -1.27 -6.70 19.55
CA LYS A 193 -0.79 -7.60 20.59
C LYS A 193 -0.33 -6.86 21.84
N ASP A 194 0.33 -5.72 21.68
CA ASP A 194 0.93 -4.98 22.81
C ASP A 194 -0.12 -4.09 23.52
N VAL A 195 -1.00 -3.39 22.79
CA VAL A 195 -1.95 -2.41 23.35
C VAL A 195 -3.42 -2.72 23.03
N GLY A 196 -3.70 -3.81 22.39
CA GLY A 196 -5.05 -4.18 21.97
C GLY A 196 -5.56 -3.36 20.79
N ARG A 197 -6.75 -3.74 20.30
CA ARG A 197 -7.39 -3.08 19.16
C ARG A 197 -7.75 -1.62 19.45
N ASP A 198 -8.21 -1.35 20.65
CA ASP A 198 -8.58 0.03 21.05
C ASP A 198 -7.34 0.93 21.10
N GLY A 199 -6.21 0.43 21.60
CA GLY A 199 -4.93 1.14 21.55
C GLY A 199 -4.42 1.35 20.13
N PHE A 200 -4.57 0.37 19.25
CA PHE A 200 -4.25 0.53 17.82
C PHE A 200 -5.09 1.63 17.16
N ASN A 201 -6.37 1.77 17.54
CA ASN A 201 -7.26 2.76 16.94
C ASN A 201 -6.80 4.22 17.15
N ALA A 202 -5.85 4.49 18.06
CA ALA A 202 -5.23 5.80 18.21
C ALA A 202 -4.58 6.29 16.90
N VAL A 203 -4.21 5.38 15.99
CA VAL A 203 -3.64 5.69 14.67
C VAL A 203 -4.57 6.55 13.81
N TRP A 204 -5.91 6.45 14.01
CA TRP A 204 -6.91 7.16 13.24
C TRP A 204 -7.24 8.54 13.80
N ALA A 205 -6.74 8.90 14.99
CA ALA A 205 -7.13 10.11 15.69
C ALA A 205 -6.57 11.38 15.01
N SER A 206 -5.33 11.36 14.56
CA SER A 206 -4.69 12.51 13.90
C SER A 206 -3.54 12.11 12.97
N PRO A 207 -3.11 13.01 12.06
CA PRO A 207 -1.96 12.76 11.18
C PRO A 207 -0.67 12.45 11.94
N GLU A 208 -0.48 13.04 13.11
CA GLU A 208 0.71 12.87 13.96
C GLU A 208 0.82 11.45 14.52
N ASN A 209 -0.30 10.73 14.60
CA ASN A 209 -0.34 9.35 15.06
C ASN A 209 -0.04 8.34 13.94
N LEU A 210 0.06 8.77 12.69
CA LEU A 210 0.49 7.86 11.63
C LEU A 210 1.91 7.34 11.90
N PRO A 211 2.18 6.06 11.62
CA PRO A 211 3.52 5.52 11.76
C PRO A 211 4.45 6.05 10.67
N THR A 212 5.67 6.36 11.02
CA THR A 212 6.76 6.58 10.08
C THR A 212 7.23 5.26 9.46
N ALA A 213 8.01 5.33 8.38
CA ALA A 213 8.59 4.13 7.77
C ALA A 213 9.44 3.31 8.75
N ARG A 214 10.16 3.97 9.68
CA ARG A 214 10.93 3.31 10.74
C ARG A 214 10.04 2.59 11.74
N GLU A 215 8.92 3.19 12.09
CA GLU A 215 7.97 2.62 13.05
C GLU A 215 7.16 1.45 12.45
N ILE A 216 6.93 1.43 11.14
CA ILE A 216 6.38 0.24 10.46
C ILE A 216 7.29 -0.98 10.71
N ALA A 217 8.61 -0.79 10.72
CA ALA A 217 9.57 -1.84 11.02
C ALA A 217 9.75 -2.08 12.54
N ASP A 218 9.49 -1.07 13.39
CA ASP A 218 9.56 -1.15 14.86
C ASP A 218 8.25 -0.67 15.51
N ALA A 219 7.26 -1.54 15.58
CA ALA A 219 5.96 -1.27 16.16
C ALA A 219 6.02 -0.74 17.61
N ARG A 220 7.03 -1.19 18.38
CA ARG A 220 7.23 -0.71 19.76
C ARG A 220 7.65 0.74 19.82
N ALA A 221 8.40 1.24 18.83
CA ALA A 221 8.71 2.65 18.74
C ALA A 221 7.44 3.49 18.60
N TRP A 222 6.51 3.06 17.75
CA TRP A 222 5.20 3.70 17.60
C TRP A 222 4.38 3.67 18.90
N VAL A 223 4.26 2.51 19.56
CA VAL A 223 3.54 2.36 20.84
C VAL A 223 4.09 3.25 21.95
N ARG A 224 5.41 3.51 21.97
CA ARG A 224 6.02 4.43 22.96
C ARG A 224 5.74 5.89 22.67
N ARG A 225 5.48 6.24 21.41
CA ARG A 225 5.28 7.63 20.97
C ARG A 225 3.81 8.06 21.05
N VAL A 226 2.89 7.16 20.74
CA VAL A 226 1.45 7.39 20.70
C VAL A 226 0.77 6.86 21.95
#